data_43b12d18ffb3755155d5beb35ffe67e6
#
_entry.id   43b12d18ffb3755155d5beb35ffe67e6
#
_cell.length_a   1.000
_cell.length_b   1.000
_cell.length_c   1.000
_cell.angle_alpha   90.00
_cell.angle_beta   90.00
_cell.angle_gamma   90.00
#
_symmetry.space_group_name_H-M   'P 1'
#
loop_
_entity.id
_entity.type
_entity.pdbx_description
1 polymer ?
#
loop_
_entity_poly.entity_id
_entity_poly.type
_entity_poly.pdbx_seq_one_letter_code
_entity_poly.pdbx_strand_id
1 'polypeptide(L)'
;GITWWDKNDKLLMANTFAKNIWKRGGIPHEKIIHYPDYVKLQKRNKFLKFNDLKSEKNFYDNVLDNRKKITGENTFISPTFFDDSKWQATSTRLKDGGLFSIFSNITELVNREQELNITIKQLDVEKEKANEANKTKSQFLANMSHELRTPLNAIIGLTEMLKEDALDDELDDFIEPLDRVFNAGKHLLALINDVLD
;
A
#
# COMPACT_ATOMS: atom_id res chain seq x y z
N GLY A 1 -1.46 27.57 9.67
CA GLY A 1 -1.26 29.03 9.61
C GLY A 1 -2.26 29.72 8.70
N ILE A 2 -2.48 30.99 8.93
CA ILE A 2 -3.42 31.78 8.14
C ILE A 2 -2.73 33.08 7.74
N THR A 3 -2.87 33.46 6.46
CA THR A 3 -2.42 34.77 5.95
C THR A 3 -3.51 35.40 5.07
N TRP A 4 -3.57 36.72 5.10
CA TRP A 4 -4.44 37.52 4.25
C TRP A 4 -3.65 38.65 3.60
N TRP A 5 -3.75 38.77 2.30
CA TRP A 5 -3.07 39.74 1.46
C TRP A 5 -4.10 40.54 0.67
N ASP A 6 -3.90 41.83 0.51
CA ASP A 6 -4.77 42.67 -0.32
C ASP A 6 -4.53 42.42 -1.83
N LYS A 7 -5.28 43.13 -2.67
CA LYS A 7 -5.16 43.04 -4.14
C LYS A 7 -3.80 43.50 -4.68
N ASN A 8 -3.03 44.26 -3.91
CA ASN A 8 -1.69 44.74 -4.24
C ASN A 8 -0.61 43.84 -3.59
N ASP A 9 -0.96 42.69 -3.11
CA ASP A 9 -0.07 41.76 -2.41
C ASP A 9 0.53 42.31 -1.09
N LYS A 10 -0.12 43.30 -0.46
CA LYS A 10 0.26 43.80 0.86
C LYS A 10 -0.32 42.87 1.93
N LEU A 11 0.51 42.51 2.92
CA LEU A 11 0.08 41.67 4.03
C LEU A 11 -0.87 42.47 4.94
N LEU A 12 -2.11 42.00 5.03
CA LEU A 12 -3.11 42.56 5.94
C LEU A 12 -3.11 41.84 7.28
N MET A 13 -2.95 40.50 7.26
CA MET A 13 -3.00 39.68 8.47
C MET A 13 -2.15 38.42 8.30
N ALA A 14 -1.46 38.04 9.36
CA ALA A 14 -0.93 36.72 9.60
C ALA A 14 -1.22 36.34 11.06
N ASN A 15 -1.77 35.14 11.28
CA ASN A 15 -2.01 34.70 12.65
C ASN A 15 -0.69 34.34 13.36
N THR A 16 -0.75 34.18 14.68
CA THR A 16 0.42 33.87 15.51
C THR A 16 1.15 32.61 15.05
N PHE A 17 0.42 31.63 14.61
CA PHE A 17 1.01 30.37 14.09
C PHE A 17 1.85 30.61 12.83
N ALA A 18 1.34 31.36 11.85
CA ALA A 18 2.10 31.71 10.64
C ALA A 18 3.36 32.53 10.98
N LYS A 19 3.24 33.49 11.87
CA LYS A 19 4.37 34.31 12.34
C LYS A 19 5.44 33.48 13.05
N ASN A 20 5.02 32.51 13.86
CA ASN A 20 5.95 31.60 14.55
C ASN A 20 6.71 30.70 13.57
N ILE A 21 6.05 30.14 12.54
CA ILE A 21 6.72 29.37 11.50
C ILE A 21 7.74 30.22 10.75
N TRP A 22 7.39 31.46 10.37
CA TRP A 22 8.31 32.37 9.71
C TRP A 22 9.52 32.67 10.58
N LYS A 23 9.30 33.00 11.87
CA LYS A 23 10.37 33.27 12.83
C LYS A 23 11.32 32.07 12.98
N ARG A 24 10.79 30.85 13.11
CA ARG A 24 11.60 29.61 13.18
C ARG A 24 12.44 29.40 11.92
N GLY A 25 11.91 29.73 10.75
CA GLY A 25 12.63 29.67 9.47
C GLY A 25 13.52 30.91 9.17
N GLY A 26 13.78 31.75 10.18
CA GLY A 26 14.65 32.90 10.03
C GLY A 26 14.05 34.10 9.27
N ILE A 27 12.72 34.08 9.05
CA ILE A 27 12.02 35.16 8.35
C ILE A 27 11.39 36.11 9.39
N PRO A 28 11.91 37.34 9.57
CA PRO A 28 11.30 38.31 10.46
C PRO A 28 10.00 38.83 9.85
N HIS A 29 8.87 38.51 10.48
CA HIS A 29 7.55 38.86 9.94
C HIS A 29 7.30 40.36 9.85
N GLU A 30 7.98 41.16 10.65
CA GLU A 30 7.92 42.62 10.62
C GLU A 30 8.45 43.23 9.31
N LYS A 31 9.30 42.46 8.59
CA LYS A 31 9.86 42.87 7.29
C LYS A 31 8.99 42.40 6.11
N ILE A 32 7.91 41.65 6.38
CA ILE A 32 7.00 41.20 5.33
C ILE A 32 5.91 42.27 5.16
N ILE A 33 6.11 43.16 4.19
CA ILE A 33 5.12 44.16 3.83
C ILE A 33 4.32 43.68 2.61
N HIS A 34 5.01 43.19 1.59
CA HIS A 34 4.43 42.70 0.36
C HIS A 34 4.84 41.24 0.09
N TYR A 35 4.02 40.49 -0.66
CA TYR A 35 4.29 39.09 -0.98
C TYR A 35 5.64 38.91 -1.73
N PRO A 36 6.03 39.76 -2.69
CA PRO A 36 7.36 39.65 -3.30
C PRO A 36 8.52 39.71 -2.29
N ASP A 37 8.38 40.48 -1.22
CA ASP A 37 9.42 40.59 -0.17
C ASP A 37 9.47 39.28 0.64
N TYR A 38 8.32 38.71 0.92
CA TYR A 38 8.24 37.38 1.56
C TYR A 38 8.96 36.33 0.72
N VAL A 39 8.72 36.29 -0.60
CA VAL A 39 9.38 35.36 -1.51
C VAL A 39 10.90 35.53 -1.51
N LYS A 40 11.40 36.79 -1.53
CA LYS A 40 12.83 37.10 -1.42
C LYS A 40 13.43 36.59 -0.10
N LEU A 41 12.71 36.81 1.02
CA LEU A 41 13.12 36.33 2.33
C LEU A 41 13.13 34.82 2.42
N GLN A 42 12.13 34.14 1.85
CA GLN A 42 12.12 32.66 1.76
C GLN A 42 13.37 32.13 1.04
N LYS A 43 13.68 32.70 -0.12
CA LYS A 43 14.86 32.29 -0.91
C LYS A 43 16.15 32.53 -0.14
N ARG A 44 16.33 33.75 0.41
CA ARG A 44 17.53 34.14 1.16
C ARG A 44 17.78 33.26 2.38
N ASN A 45 16.73 32.88 3.12
CA ASN A 45 16.83 32.13 4.35
C ASN A 45 16.70 30.61 4.13
N LYS A 46 16.65 30.15 2.86
CA LYS A 46 16.45 28.72 2.52
C LYS A 46 15.24 28.12 3.25
N PHE A 47 14.17 28.91 3.32
CA PHE A 47 12.94 28.52 4.04
C PHE A 47 12.27 27.29 3.44
N LEU A 48 12.43 27.10 2.13
CA LEU A 48 11.95 25.94 1.40
C LEU A 48 13.14 25.09 0.93
N LYS A 49 13.01 23.78 1.00
CA LYS A 49 13.96 22.79 0.49
C LYS A 49 13.47 22.25 -0.84
N PHE A 50 14.39 22.06 -1.76
CA PHE A 50 14.13 21.50 -3.09
C PHE A 50 15.06 20.32 -3.33
N ASN A 51 14.62 19.37 -4.17
CA ASN A 51 15.42 18.20 -4.49
C ASN A 51 16.65 18.55 -5.36
N ASP A 52 16.56 19.63 -6.14
CA ASP A 52 17.61 20.07 -7.04
C ASP A 52 17.49 21.58 -7.33
N LEU A 53 18.56 22.16 -7.87
CA LEU A 53 18.65 23.59 -8.22
C LEU A 53 17.67 24.00 -9.33
N LYS A 54 17.32 23.08 -10.24
CA LYS A 54 16.37 23.35 -11.33
C LYS A 54 14.96 23.54 -10.77
N SER A 55 14.56 22.68 -9.85
CA SER A 55 13.27 22.76 -9.15
C SER A 55 13.18 24.05 -8.33
N GLU A 56 14.24 24.41 -7.61
CA GLU A 56 14.31 25.68 -6.86
C GLU A 56 14.16 26.88 -7.78
N LYS A 57 14.95 26.94 -8.86
CA LYS A 57 14.89 28.03 -9.84
C LYS A 57 13.49 28.15 -10.44
N ASN A 58 12.94 27.04 -10.92
CA ASN A 58 11.60 27.02 -11.53
C ASN A 58 10.52 27.51 -10.56
N PHE A 59 10.60 27.14 -9.29
CA PHE A 59 9.65 27.61 -8.27
C PHE A 59 9.73 29.13 -8.12
N TYR A 60 10.93 29.68 -7.85
CA TYR A 60 11.08 31.11 -7.58
C TYR A 60 10.88 32.00 -8.81
N ASP A 61 11.13 31.50 -10.01
CA ASP A 61 10.86 32.23 -11.25
C ASP A 61 9.36 32.34 -11.55
N ASN A 62 8.55 31.39 -11.10
CA ASN A 62 7.13 31.30 -11.44
C ASN A 62 6.16 31.58 -10.28
N VAL A 63 6.63 31.63 -9.03
CA VAL A 63 5.73 31.72 -7.86
C VAL A 63 4.83 32.96 -7.86
N LEU A 64 5.33 34.10 -8.32
CA LEU A 64 4.55 35.35 -8.37
C LEU A 64 3.49 35.29 -9.48
N ASP A 65 3.82 34.73 -10.64
CA ASP A 65 2.88 34.58 -11.77
C ASP A 65 1.84 33.52 -11.51
N ASN A 66 2.22 32.42 -10.89
CA ASN A 66 1.28 31.37 -10.47
C ASN A 66 0.30 31.91 -9.43
N ARG A 67 0.76 32.77 -8.50
CA ARG A 67 -0.11 33.43 -7.53
C ARG A 67 -1.17 34.32 -8.19
N LYS A 68 -0.82 35.05 -9.26
CA LYS A 68 -1.76 35.90 -10.01
C LYS A 68 -2.83 35.08 -10.74
N LYS A 69 -2.50 33.86 -11.14
CA LYS A 69 -3.42 32.92 -11.84
C LYS A 69 -4.44 32.25 -10.94
N ILE A 70 -4.31 32.39 -9.62
CA ILE A 70 -5.28 31.82 -8.67
C ILE A 70 -6.64 32.49 -8.88
N THR A 71 -7.64 31.70 -9.24
CA THR A 71 -9.04 32.12 -9.35
C THR A 71 -9.89 31.20 -8.48
N GLY A 72 -10.76 31.75 -7.62
CA GLY A 72 -11.50 30.96 -6.66
C GLY A 72 -10.61 30.29 -5.61
N GLU A 73 -10.90 29.03 -5.27
CA GLU A 73 -10.15 28.24 -4.31
C GLU A 73 -9.16 27.32 -5.03
N ASN A 74 -7.91 27.37 -4.60
CA ASN A 74 -6.85 26.50 -5.11
C ASN A 74 -6.07 25.88 -3.96
N THR A 75 -5.86 24.57 -4.02
CA THR A 75 -5.08 23.81 -3.06
C THR A 75 -3.82 23.26 -3.72
N PHE A 76 -2.67 23.44 -3.08
CA PHE A 76 -1.40 22.91 -3.54
C PHE A 76 -0.51 22.47 -2.37
N ILE A 77 0.38 21.52 -2.65
CA ILE A 77 1.41 21.10 -1.69
C ILE A 77 2.62 21.99 -1.91
N SER A 78 3.08 22.63 -0.86
CA SER A 78 4.29 23.46 -0.92
C SER A 78 5.54 22.56 -0.99
N PRO A 79 6.67 23.10 -1.49
CA PRO A 79 7.95 22.45 -1.26
C PRO A 79 8.19 22.21 0.24
N THR A 80 9.04 21.24 0.56
CA THR A 80 9.38 20.89 1.95
C THR A 80 9.94 22.10 2.69
N PHE A 81 9.52 22.31 3.92
CA PHE A 81 10.01 23.43 4.72
C PHE A 81 11.42 23.14 5.28
N PHE A 82 12.07 24.16 5.80
CA PHE A 82 13.41 24.13 6.39
C PHE A 82 13.59 23.03 7.48
N ASP A 83 12.51 22.65 8.15
CA ASP A 83 12.47 21.65 9.22
C ASP A 83 11.95 20.26 8.73
N ASP A 84 12.04 20.01 7.42
CA ASP A 84 11.56 18.80 6.73
C ASP A 84 10.04 18.56 6.82
N SER A 85 9.30 19.54 7.36
CA SER A 85 7.85 19.47 7.38
C SER A 85 7.23 19.70 6.00
N LYS A 86 6.12 19.01 5.73
CA LYS A 86 5.33 19.11 4.50
C LYS A 86 4.04 19.86 4.79
N TRP A 87 3.73 20.80 3.91
CA TRP A 87 2.61 21.69 4.10
C TRP A 87 1.70 21.72 2.87
N GLN A 88 0.42 21.77 3.14
CA GLN A 88 -0.60 22.06 2.14
C GLN A 88 -1.07 23.49 2.32
N ALA A 89 -1.15 24.21 1.22
CA ALA A 89 -1.70 25.58 1.21
C ALA A 89 -2.99 25.57 0.40
N THR A 90 -4.07 26.04 1.00
CA THR A 90 -5.32 26.36 0.31
C THR A 90 -5.45 27.87 0.24
N SER A 91 -5.52 28.41 -0.98
CA SER A 91 -5.60 29.84 -1.23
C SER A 91 -6.87 30.19 -1.99
N THR A 92 -7.59 31.18 -1.52
CA THR A 92 -8.85 31.63 -2.11
C THR A 92 -8.74 33.10 -2.52
N ARG A 93 -9.05 33.40 -3.80
CA ARG A 93 -9.17 34.77 -4.29
C ARG A 93 -10.48 35.36 -3.80
N LEU A 94 -10.38 36.47 -3.07
CA LEU A 94 -11.52 37.21 -2.54
C LEU A 94 -12.14 38.15 -3.59
N LYS A 95 -13.37 38.59 -3.37
CA LYS A 95 -14.11 39.48 -4.30
C LYS A 95 -13.42 40.83 -4.49
N ASP A 96 -12.68 41.32 -3.50
CA ASP A 96 -11.90 42.55 -3.55
C ASP A 96 -10.55 42.39 -4.27
N GLY A 97 -10.23 41.19 -4.75
CA GLY A 97 -8.97 40.81 -5.40
C GLY A 97 -7.87 40.40 -4.43
N GLY A 98 -8.11 40.44 -3.13
CA GLY A 98 -7.18 39.97 -2.10
C GLY A 98 -7.02 38.43 -2.14
N LEU A 99 -6.02 37.91 -1.45
CA LEU A 99 -5.80 36.44 -1.34
C LEU A 99 -5.75 36.02 0.13
N PHE A 100 -6.65 35.14 0.46
CA PHE A 100 -6.69 34.47 1.76
C PHE A 100 -6.09 33.08 1.64
N SER A 101 -5.17 32.72 2.54
CA SER A 101 -4.50 31.41 2.49
C SER A 101 -4.46 30.75 3.85
N ILE A 102 -4.75 29.44 3.85
CA ILE A 102 -4.64 28.55 5.01
C ILE A 102 -3.51 27.56 4.74
N PHE A 103 -2.63 27.38 5.71
CA PHE A 103 -1.53 26.42 5.65
C PHE A 103 -1.74 25.33 6.72
N SER A 104 -1.77 24.09 6.29
CA SER A 104 -1.90 22.91 7.13
C SER A 104 -0.64 22.07 7.07
N ASN A 105 -0.13 21.64 8.23
CA ASN A 105 0.97 20.69 8.27
C ASN A 105 0.40 19.29 7.94
N ILE A 106 0.91 18.68 6.89
CA ILE A 106 0.49 17.37 6.41
C ILE A 106 1.62 16.33 6.53
N THR A 107 2.66 16.61 7.28
CA THR A 107 3.84 15.74 7.42
C THR A 107 3.45 14.34 7.89
N GLU A 108 2.65 14.27 8.94
CA GLU A 108 2.20 12.99 9.50
C GLU A 108 1.32 12.22 8.49
N LEU A 109 0.42 12.92 7.81
CA LEU A 109 -0.43 12.32 6.79
C LEU A 109 0.39 11.68 5.67
N VAL A 110 1.36 12.44 5.12
CA VAL A 110 2.22 11.94 4.03
C VAL A 110 3.10 10.77 4.49
N ASN A 111 3.63 10.83 5.71
CA ASN A 111 4.43 9.73 6.26
C ASN A 111 3.58 8.46 6.42
N ARG A 112 2.37 8.57 6.98
CA ARG A 112 1.45 7.44 7.12
C ARG A 112 1.04 6.85 5.77
N GLU A 113 0.80 7.71 4.78
CA GLU A 113 0.49 7.24 3.42
C GLU A 113 1.66 6.45 2.81
N GLN A 114 2.90 6.92 3.02
CA GLN A 114 4.09 6.20 2.57
C GLN A 114 4.25 4.85 3.28
N GLU A 115 4.07 4.80 4.60
CA GLU A 115 4.12 3.55 5.38
C GLU A 115 3.05 2.56 4.93
N LEU A 116 1.83 3.05 4.71
CA LEU A 116 0.72 2.23 4.22
C LEU A 116 1.03 1.63 2.84
N ASN A 117 1.55 2.44 1.92
CA ASN A 117 1.93 1.99 0.59
C ASN A 117 3.04 0.92 0.61
N ILE A 118 4.00 1.03 1.53
CA ILE A 118 5.03 0.01 1.73
C ILE A 118 4.39 -1.29 2.25
N THR A 119 3.52 -1.17 3.24
CA THR A 119 2.83 -2.33 3.85
C THR A 119 1.95 -3.05 2.83
N ILE A 120 1.20 -2.32 2.00
CA ILE A 120 0.38 -2.91 0.93
C ILE A 120 1.26 -3.72 -0.03
N LYS A 121 2.38 -3.17 -0.48
CA LYS A 121 3.30 -3.89 -1.38
C LYS A 121 3.87 -5.16 -0.75
N GLN A 122 4.18 -5.12 0.56
CA GLN A 122 4.66 -6.30 1.27
C GLN A 122 3.58 -7.39 1.38
N LEU A 123 2.35 -6.99 1.72
CA LEU A 123 1.21 -7.91 1.79
C LEU A 123 0.90 -8.55 0.43
N ASP A 124 1.00 -7.81 -0.67
CA ASP A 124 0.80 -8.34 -2.01
C ASP A 124 1.83 -9.44 -2.34
N VAL A 125 3.10 -9.21 -2.00
CA VAL A 125 4.18 -10.21 -2.19
C VAL A 125 3.95 -11.46 -1.34
N GLU A 126 3.55 -11.30 -0.07
CA GLU A 126 3.27 -12.43 0.82
C GLU A 126 2.05 -13.23 0.35
N LYS A 127 0.99 -12.54 -0.08
CA LYS A 127 -0.21 -13.16 -0.65
C LYS A 127 0.13 -14.01 -1.88
N GLU A 128 0.96 -13.50 -2.79
CA GLU A 128 1.36 -14.24 -3.99
C GLU A 128 2.14 -15.50 -3.62
N LYS A 129 3.09 -15.41 -2.69
CA LYS A 129 3.83 -16.60 -2.17
C LYS A 129 2.91 -17.62 -1.53
N ALA A 130 1.94 -17.17 -0.73
CA ALA A 130 0.97 -18.07 -0.10
C ALA A 130 0.07 -18.76 -1.13
N ASN A 131 -0.36 -18.05 -2.16
CA ASN A 131 -1.16 -18.61 -3.26
C ASN A 131 -0.37 -19.65 -4.05
N GLU A 132 0.91 -19.38 -4.37
CA GLU A 132 1.78 -20.33 -5.06
C GLU A 132 2.03 -21.58 -4.22
N ALA A 133 2.28 -21.43 -2.93
CA ALA A 133 2.44 -22.55 -2.01
C ALA A 133 1.17 -23.41 -1.92
N ASN A 134 0.00 -22.77 -1.83
CA ASN A 134 -1.29 -23.48 -1.83
C ASN A 134 -1.54 -24.23 -3.14
N LYS A 135 -1.25 -23.60 -4.27
CA LYS A 135 -1.38 -24.24 -5.59
C LYS A 135 -0.47 -25.47 -5.70
N THR A 136 0.79 -25.33 -5.28
CA THR A 136 1.76 -26.43 -5.28
C THR A 136 1.30 -27.57 -4.37
N LYS A 137 0.80 -27.25 -3.17
CA LYS A 137 0.23 -28.22 -2.23
C LYS A 137 -0.96 -28.98 -2.84
N SER A 138 -1.89 -28.26 -3.47
CA SER A 138 -3.06 -28.88 -4.11
C SER A 138 -2.67 -29.78 -5.27
N GLN A 139 -1.73 -29.37 -6.11
CA GLN A 139 -1.20 -30.20 -7.20
C GLN A 139 -0.48 -31.45 -6.68
N PHE A 140 0.32 -31.30 -5.62
CA PHE A 140 1.00 -32.43 -5.00
C PHE A 140 0.00 -33.43 -4.46
N LEU A 141 -1.03 -33.02 -3.72
CA LEU A 141 -2.07 -33.86 -3.18
C LEU A 141 -2.85 -34.62 -4.30
N ALA A 142 -3.25 -33.86 -5.34
CA ALA A 142 -3.96 -34.46 -6.49
C ALA A 142 -3.11 -35.55 -7.19
N ASN A 143 -1.83 -35.26 -7.45
CA ASN A 143 -0.92 -36.21 -8.07
C ASN A 143 -0.71 -37.44 -7.17
N MET A 144 -0.47 -37.23 -5.86
CA MET A 144 -0.29 -38.33 -4.91
C MET A 144 -1.52 -39.21 -4.84
N SER A 145 -2.73 -38.65 -4.91
CA SER A 145 -3.95 -39.45 -4.96
C SER A 145 -3.99 -40.38 -6.18
N HIS A 146 -3.72 -39.83 -7.35
CA HIS A 146 -3.70 -40.64 -8.57
C HIS A 146 -2.66 -41.74 -8.51
N GLU A 147 -1.44 -41.42 -8.04
CA GLU A 147 -0.34 -42.39 -7.92
C GLU A 147 -0.59 -43.48 -6.86
N LEU A 148 -1.36 -43.18 -5.80
CA LEU A 148 -1.74 -44.14 -4.77
C LEU A 148 -2.98 -44.94 -5.17
N ARG A 149 -3.95 -44.36 -5.86
CA ARG A 149 -5.19 -45.00 -6.26
C ARG A 149 -4.94 -46.17 -7.24
N THR A 150 -4.01 -46.00 -8.18
CA THR A 150 -3.73 -47.00 -9.21
C THR A 150 -3.23 -48.31 -8.64
N PRO A 151 -2.15 -48.39 -7.83
CA PRO A 151 -1.70 -49.65 -7.24
C PRO A 151 -2.70 -50.20 -6.24
N LEU A 152 -3.42 -49.34 -5.51
CA LEU A 152 -4.40 -49.79 -4.53
C LEU A 152 -5.62 -50.48 -5.17
N ASN A 153 -6.13 -49.90 -6.28
CA ASN A 153 -7.19 -50.58 -7.05
C ASN A 153 -6.72 -51.92 -7.62
N ALA A 154 -5.46 -52.03 -8.05
CA ALA A 154 -4.91 -53.31 -8.48
C ALA A 154 -4.84 -54.31 -7.34
N ILE A 155 -4.41 -53.90 -6.13
CA ILE A 155 -4.38 -54.77 -4.94
C ILE A 155 -5.80 -55.26 -4.59
N ILE A 156 -6.78 -54.34 -4.55
CA ILE A 156 -8.18 -54.63 -4.25
C ILE A 156 -8.73 -55.64 -5.27
N GLY A 157 -8.56 -55.38 -6.58
CA GLY A 157 -9.07 -56.23 -7.64
C GLY A 157 -8.42 -57.63 -7.67
N LEU A 158 -7.09 -57.69 -7.48
CA LEU A 158 -6.40 -58.99 -7.39
C LEU A 158 -6.82 -59.80 -6.16
N THR A 159 -7.03 -59.10 -5.01
CA THR A 159 -7.49 -59.79 -3.79
C THR A 159 -8.91 -60.32 -3.94
N GLU A 160 -9.79 -59.56 -4.63
CA GLU A 160 -11.16 -60.00 -4.93
C GLU A 160 -11.17 -61.25 -5.83
N MET A 161 -10.37 -61.23 -6.90
CA MET A 161 -10.22 -62.35 -7.79
C MET A 161 -9.67 -63.63 -7.08
N LEU A 162 -8.60 -63.47 -6.28
CA LEU A 162 -8.02 -64.56 -5.49
C LEU A 162 -9.01 -65.11 -4.47
N LYS A 163 -9.91 -64.28 -3.93
CA LYS A 163 -10.96 -64.74 -3.03
C LYS A 163 -12.04 -65.61 -3.77
N GLU A 164 -12.41 -65.16 -4.98
CA GLU A 164 -13.32 -65.92 -5.82
C GLU A 164 -12.71 -67.28 -6.18
N ASP A 165 -11.44 -67.35 -6.62
CA ASP A 165 -10.71 -68.56 -6.91
C ASP A 165 -10.62 -69.48 -5.66
N ALA A 166 -10.35 -68.95 -4.47
CA ALA A 166 -10.27 -69.66 -3.21
C ALA A 166 -11.63 -70.27 -2.81
N LEU A 167 -12.74 -69.64 -3.12
CA LEU A 167 -14.09 -70.16 -2.89
C LEU A 167 -14.42 -71.28 -3.85
N ASP A 168 -14.04 -71.16 -5.13
CA ASP A 168 -14.29 -72.15 -6.15
C ASP A 168 -13.46 -73.44 -5.93
N ASP A 169 -12.24 -73.29 -5.38
CA ASP A 169 -11.32 -74.39 -5.08
C ASP A 169 -11.48 -74.95 -3.64
N GLU A 170 -12.51 -74.58 -2.87
CA GLU A 170 -12.79 -74.98 -1.48
C GLU A 170 -11.60 -74.74 -0.51
N LEU A 171 -10.84 -73.59 -0.73
CA LEU A 171 -9.67 -73.20 0.08
C LEU A 171 -10.08 -72.28 1.24
N ASP A 172 -10.90 -72.79 2.16
CA ASP A 172 -11.53 -72.01 3.25
C ASP A 172 -10.51 -71.20 4.13
N ASP A 173 -9.32 -71.79 4.35
CA ASP A 173 -8.26 -71.12 5.19
C ASP A 173 -7.75 -69.82 4.61
N PHE A 174 -7.93 -69.52 3.33
CA PHE A 174 -7.49 -68.33 2.65
C PHE A 174 -8.55 -67.21 2.61
N ILE A 175 -9.83 -67.55 2.79
CA ILE A 175 -10.92 -66.55 2.63
C ILE A 175 -10.83 -65.46 3.65
N GLU A 176 -10.65 -65.76 4.94
CA GLU A 176 -10.56 -64.73 5.99
C GLU A 176 -9.32 -63.80 5.81
N PRO A 177 -8.11 -64.33 5.56
CA PRO A 177 -6.96 -63.44 5.24
C PRO A 177 -7.19 -62.54 4.03
N LEU A 178 -7.78 -63.01 2.95
CA LEU A 178 -8.08 -62.22 1.75
C LEU A 178 -9.13 -61.15 2.03
N ASP A 179 -10.16 -61.45 2.82
CA ASP A 179 -11.12 -60.43 3.27
C ASP A 179 -10.48 -59.30 4.07
N ARG A 180 -9.54 -59.64 4.95
CA ARG A 180 -8.79 -58.61 5.72
C ARG A 180 -7.99 -57.69 4.80
N VAL A 181 -7.29 -58.24 3.79
CA VAL A 181 -6.52 -57.45 2.82
C VAL A 181 -7.43 -56.55 1.98
N PHE A 182 -8.54 -57.14 1.47
CA PHE A 182 -9.53 -56.41 0.68
C PHE A 182 -10.15 -55.22 1.45
N ASN A 183 -10.60 -55.49 2.69
CA ASN A 183 -11.19 -54.43 3.52
C ASN A 183 -10.18 -53.36 3.92
N ALA A 184 -8.92 -53.73 4.21
CA ALA A 184 -7.85 -52.75 4.47
C ALA A 184 -7.56 -51.88 3.24
N GLY A 185 -7.54 -52.47 2.04
CA GLY A 185 -7.39 -51.72 0.78
C GLY A 185 -8.52 -50.74 0.54
N LYS A 186 -9.77 -51.15 0.73
CA LYS A 186 -10.94 -50.27 0.61
C LYS A 186 -10.91 -49.14 1.63
N HIS A 187 -10.54 -49.43 2.88
CA HIS A 187 -10.41 -48.38 3.91
C HIS A 187 -9.34 -47.34 3.57
N LEU A 188 -8.17 -47.81 3.08
CA LEU A 188 -7.10 -46.89 2.67
C LEU A 188 -7.53 -46.04 1.47
N LEU A 189 -8.25 -46.57 0.51
CA LEU A 189 -8.80 -45.83 -0.63
C LEU A 189 -9.78 -44.72 -0.17
N ALA A 190 -10.63 -45.04 0.81
CA ALA A 190 -11.54 -44.05 1.40
C ALA A 190 -10.77 -42.90 2.09
N LEU A 191 -9.76 -43.22 2.91
CA LEU A 191 -8.91 -42.20 3.56
C LEU A 191 -8.20 -41.28 2.56
N ILE A 192 -7.72 -41.84 1.44
CA ILE A 192 -7.08 -41.03 0.38
C ILE A 192 -8.10 -40.05 -0.24
N ASN A 193 -9.32 -40.53 -0.48
CA ASN A 193 -10.36 -39.65 -1.03
C ASN A 193 -10.78 -38.55 -0.05
N ASP A 194 -10.94 -38.88 1.25
CA ASP A 194 -11.31 -37.89 2.30
C ASP A 194 -10.27 -36.76 2.50
N VAL A 195 -9.00 -37.02 2.19
CA VAL A 195 -7.94 -35.99 2.30
C VAL A 195 -7.98 -34.99 1.13
N LEU A 196 -8.66 -35.33 0.05
CA LEU A 196 -8.67 -34.56 -1.20
C LEU A 196 -9.96 -33.74 -1.42
N ASP A 197 -11.05 -34.16 -0.80
CA ASP A 197 -12.30 -33.40 -0.77
C ASP A 197 -12.25 -32.27 0.26
#